data_ea84ee9a81d8e332dcb70dbf1eecb779
#
_entry.id   ea84ee9a81d8e332dcb70dbf1eecb779
#
_cell.length_a   1.000
_cell.length_b   1.000
_cell.length_c   1.000
_cell.angle_alpha   90.00
_cell.angle_beta   90.00
_cell.angle_gamma   90.00
#
_symmetry.space_group_name_H-M   'P 1'
#
loop_
_entity.id
_entity.type
_entity.pdbx_description
1 polymer ?
#
loop_
_entity_poly.entity_id
_entity_poly.type
_entity_poly.pdbx_seq_one_letter_code
_entity_poly.pdbx_strand_id
1 'polypeptide(L)'
;MKTPHNILIILTGGTICSFADKAGKRDSDAERAHTLIEKKFRASGSRYSSEECVTFDKEKPLDILSENMTTGNWNILISKMRTYDYSKYDGVIILHGTDTLAYTGALLSILMAGTRIPVFLVSSQLPPDDDEANGNANFKAAVELIVNGIEPNIYAVYRNTETDGSGETQRMYIHYCSHLLQCANRSENFYSPDMAEVSQENAVFKGKSSGEEKMYLYHDFELLSCVLRIIPYVGIDYEHYCMKGVKAILHGTYHSSTMAVTPYKDDESKRYTSQAILSLKKRCDECEPPIPLFLEHCHRDAYNYISTGIILKCGAIPVWTMTSEMTYVKLLVGCALGYEGEELKEFMNREINDEFVYRD
;
A
#
# COMPACT_ATOMS: atom_id res chain seq x y z
N MET A 1 -16.78 -13.39 -34.08
CA MET A 1 -16.36 -12.15 -33.41
C MET A 1 -15.60 -12.58 -32.16
N LYS A 2 -14.52 -11.90 -31.81
CA LYS A 2 -13.77 -12.20 -30.57
C LYS A 2 -14.64 -11.66 -29.39
N THR A 3 -14.80 -12.43 -28.33
CA THR A 3 -15.52 -11.99 -27.15
C THR A 3 -14.81 -10.76 -26.56
N PRO A 4 -15.52 -9.68 -26.19
CA PRO A 4 -14.89 -8.55 -25.54
C PRO A 4 -14.23 -8.95 -24.21
N HIS A 5 -13.16 -8.27 -23.85
CA HIS A 5 -12.58 -8.39 -22.52
C HIS A 5 -13.54 -7.81 -21.48
N ASN A 6 -13.74 -8.51 -20.38
CA ASN A 6 -14.58 -8.01 -19.30
C ASN A 6 -13.72 -7.62 -18.08
N ILE A 7 -13.85 -6.38 -17.60
CA ILE A 7 -13.08 -5.84 -16.48
C ILE A 7 -14.04 -5.44 -15.37
N LEU A 8 -13.76 -5.90 -14.14
CA LEU A 8 -14.49 -5.49 -12.95
C LEU A 8 -13.92 -4.18 -12.41
N ILE A 9 -14.77 -3.15 -12.29
CA ILE A 9 -14.42 -1.88 -11.68
C ILE A 9 -14.95 -1.87 -10.24
N ILE A 10 -14.05 -1.71 -9.26
CA ILE A 10 -14.41 -1.59 -7.85
C ILE A 10 -14.20 -0.14 -7.42
N LEU A 11 -15.26 0.50 -6.95
CA LEU A 11 -15.26 1.89 -6.51
C LEU A 11 -15.06 1.95 -5.01
N THR A 12 -14.02 2.65 -4.55
CA THR A 12 -13.77 2.89 -3.13
C THR A 12 -13.82 4.37 -2.76
N GLY A 13 -13.78 5.27 -3.75
CA GLY A 13 -13.79 6.72 -3.56
C GLY A 13 -12.44 7.37 -3.86
N GLY A 14 -12.07 8.40 -3.09
CA GLY A 14 -10.86 9.18 -3.27
C GLY A 14 -10.98 10.30 -4.32
N THR A 15 -9.89 11.02 -4.58
CA THR A 15 -9.87 12.16 -5.51
C THR A 15 -10.31 11.76 -6.93
N ILE A 16 -9.94 10.58 -7.40
CA ILE A 16 -10.38 10.05 -8.70
C ILE A 16 -11.91 9.89 -8.79
N CYS A 17 -12.58 9.77 -7.66
CA CYS A 17 -14.02 9.64 -7.53
C CYS A 17 -14.69 10.91 -6.97
N SER A 18 -13.98 12.03 -6.85
CA SER A 18 -14.50 13.25 -6.24
C SER A 18 -14.82 14.35 -7.25
N PHE A 19 -15.66 15.29 -6.82
CA PHE A 19 -16.00 16.49 -7.57
C PHE A 19 -15.98 17.70 -6.63
N ALA A 20 -15.60 18.86 -7.19
CA ALA A 20 -15.69 20.10 -6.45
C ALA A 20 -17.13 20.63 -6.47
N ASP A 21 -17.62 21.11 -5.34
CA ASP A 21 -18.85 21.90 -5.28
C ASP A 21 -18.62 23.34 -5.75
N LYS A 22 -19.67 24.17 -5.75
CA LYS A 22 -19.58 25.59 -6.13
C LYS A 22 -18.65 26.43 -5.23
N ALA A 23 -18.31 25.94 -4.04
CA ALA A 23 -17.39 26.57 -3.10
C ALA A 23 -15.97 26.01 -3.21
N GLY A 24 -15.72 25.09 -4.16
CA GLY A 24 -14.44 24.43 -4.38
C GLY A 24 -14.14 23.30 -3.38
N LYS A 25 -15.10 22.91 -2.53
CA LYS A 25 -14.96 21.75 -1.63
C LYS A 25 -15.18 20.47 -2.40
N ARG A 26 -14.29 19.50 -2.18
CA ARG A 26 -14.32 18.19 -2.83
C ARG A 26 -15.04 17.17 -1.96
N ASP A 27 -15.89 16.37 -2.58
CA ASP A 27 -16.53 15.23 -1.95
C ASP A 27 -16.64 14.07 -2.95
N SER A 28 -16.75 12.84 -2.45
CA SER A 28 -16.80 11.64 -3.26
C SER A 28 -18.19 11.45 -3.88
N ASP A 29 -18.21 11.15 -5.19
CA ASP A 29 -19.37 10.69 -5.95
C ASP A 29 -18.87 9.64 -6.95
N ALA A 30 -18.64 8.45 -6.45
CA ALA A 30 -17.98 7.38 -7.18
C ALA A 30 -18.78 6.91 -8.41
N GLU A 31 -20.11 6.97 -8.37
CA GLU A 31 -20.96 6.59 -9.50
C GLU A 31 -20.84 7.58 -10.67
N ARG A 32 -20.88 8.86 -10.37
CA ARG A 32 -20.69 9.92 -11.36
C ARG A 32 -19.29 9.89 -11.95
N ALA A 33 -18.28 9.65 -11.09
CA ALA A 33 -16.89 9.57 -11.51
C ALA A 33 -16.64 8.40 -12.45
N HIS A 34 -17.14 7.21 -12.12
CA HIS A 34 -17.03 6.04 -13.00
C HIS A 34 -17.63 6.34 -14.38
N THR A 35 -18.84 6.90 -14.43
CA THR A 35 -19.51 7.25 -15.69
C THR A 35 -18.67 8.22 -16.54
N LEU A 36 -18.03 9.20 -15.90
CA LEU A 36 -17.18 10.16 -16.57
C LEU A 36 -15.87 9.55 -17.06
N ILE A 37 -15.21 8.75 -16.21
CA ILE A 37 -13.94 8.08 -16.55
C ILE A 37 -14.16 7.11 -17.71
N GLU A 38 -15.22 6.31 -17.67
CA GLU A 38 -15.57 5.43 -18.78
C GLU A 38 -15.82 6.21 -20.07
N LYS A 39 -16.62 7.29 -20.02
CA LYS A 39 -16.85 8.18 -21.17
C LYS A 39 -15.54 8.74 -21.73
N LYS A 40 -14.64 9.22 -20.87
CA LYS A 40 -13.32 9.73 -21.28
C LYS A 40 -12.44 8.62 -21.87
N PHE A 41 -12.48 7.40 -21.33
CA PHE A 41 -11.80 6.24 -21.89
C PHE A 41 -12.34 5.91 -23.30
N ARG A 42 -13.68 5.87 -23.50
CA ARG A 42 -14.29 5.64 -24.82
C ARG A 42 -13.88 6.67 -25.85
N ALA A 43 -13.62 7.92 -25.42
CA ALA A 43 -13.17 9.02 -26.27
C ALA A 43 -11.63 9.14 -26.38
N SER A 44 -10.85 8.32 -25.70
CA SER A 44 -9.39 8.48 -25.53
C SER A 44 -8.54 8.16 -26.75
N GLY A 45 -9.15 7.64 -27.84
CA GLY A 45 -8.42 7.14 -29.01
C GLY A 45 -7.65 5.83 -28.77
N SER A 46 -7.82 5.17 -27.62
CA SER A 46 -7.29 3.84 -27.40
C SER A 46 -7.88 2.85 -28.43
N ARG A 47 -7.05 1.95 -28.93
CA ARG A 47 -7.51 0.86 -29.82
C ARG A 47 -8.50 -0.09 -29.16
N TYR A 48 -8.64 -0.02 -27.84
CA TYR A 48 -9.55 -0.84 -27.03
C TYR A 48 -10.77 -0.06 -26.53
N SER A 49 -10.96 1.18 -26.98
CA SER A 49 -12.01 2.06 -26.46
C SER A 49 -13.44 1.68 -26.88
N SER A 50 -13.64 0.74 -27.82
CA SER A 50 -14.97 0.27 -28.19
C SER A 50 -15.52 -0.77 -27.23
N GLU A 51 -16.86 -0.85 -27.10
CA GLU A 51 -17.57 -1.89 -26.31
C GLU A 51 -17.37 -3.30 -26.89
N GLU A 52 -17.05 -3.40 -28.19
CA GLU A 52 -16.70 -4.67 -28.83
C GLU A 52 -15.34 -5.20 -28.36
N CYS A 53 -14.47 -4.32 -27.84
CA CYS A 53 -13.16 -4.69 -27.31
C CYS A 53 -13.17 -4.92 -25.80
N VAL A 54 -13.82 -4.02 -25.02
CA VAL A 54 -13.81 -4.06 -23.56
C VAL A 54 -15.17 -3.67 -23.02
N THR A 55 -15.67 -4.45 -22.06
CA THR A 55 -16.84 -4.16 -21.24
C THR A 55 -16.44 -3.99 -19.78
N PHE A 56 -17.25 -3.25 -19.03
CA PHE A 56 -17.03 -2.98 -17.62
C PHE A 56 -18.24 -3.40 -16.78
N ASP A 57 -18.00 -4.26 -15.80
CA ASP A 57 -18.93 -4.43 -14.68
C ASP A 57 -18.47 -3.56 -13.52
N LYS A 58 -19.39 -3.06 -12.70
CA LYS A 58 -19.01 -2.21 -11.57
C LYS A 58 -19.63 -2.64 -10.26
N GLU A 59 -18.88 -2.44 -9.20
CA GLU A 59 -19.27 -2.65 -7.80
C GLU A 59 -18.81 -1.48 -6.95
N LYS A 60 -19.61 -1.07 -5.97
CA LYS A 60 -19.29 0.05 -5.07
C LYS A 60 -19.38 -0.39 -3.61
N PRO A 61 -18.34 -1.06 -3.09
CA PRO A 61 -18.30 -1.40 -1.66
C PRO A 61 -18.12 -0.20 -0.74
N LEU A 62 -17.42 0.84 -1.21
CA LEU A 62 -17.11 2.06 -0.45
C LEU A 62 -17.35 3.31 -1.31
N ASP A 63 -17.47 4.46 -0.65
CA ASP A 63 -17.49 5.77 -1.30
C ASP A 63 -16.96 6.81 -0.30
N ILE A 64 -15.64 6.82 -0.10
CA ILE A 64 -14.98 7.63 0.92
C ILE A 64 -13.77 8.37 0.35
N LEU A 65 -13.41 9.49 0.95
CA LEU A 65 -12.09 10.08 0.75
C LEU A 65 -11.04 9.21 1.45
N SER A 66 -9.89 8.98 0.83
CA SER A 66 -8.95 7.93 1.25
C SER A 66 -8.27 8.19 2.60
N GLU A 67 -8.17 9.43 3.05
CA GLU A 67 -7.71 9.78 4.39
C GLU A 67 -8.63 9.21 5.50
N ASN A 68 -9.85 8.84 5.15
CA ASN A 68 -10.81 8.20 6.06
C ASN A 68 -10.75 6.66 6.04
N MET A 69 -9.78 6.06 5.31
CA MET A 69 -9.61 4.61 5.28
C MET A 69 -9.23 4.06 6.65
N THR A 70 -9.97 3.07 7.11
CA THR A 70 -9.76 2.38 8.39
C THR A 70 -9.72 0.87 8.17
N THR A 71 -9.31 0.11 9.19
CA THR A 71 -9.43 -1.36 9.17
C THR A 71 -10.86 -1.82 8.98
N GLY A 72 -11.85 -1.11 9.52
CA GLY A 72 -13.28 -1.38 9.29
C GLY A 72 -13.68 -1.22 7.83
N ASN A 73 -13.19 -0.17 7.14
CA ASN A 73 -13.43 0.00 5.70
C ASN A 73 -12.76 -1.11 4.88
N TRP A 74 -11.55 -1.53 5.25
CA TRP A 74 -10.90 -2.68 4.61
C TRP A 74 -11.70 -3.98 4.83
N ASN A 75 -12.26 -4.21 6.02
CA ASN A 75 -13.10 -5.37 6.26
C ASN A 75 -14.36 -5.38 5.37
N ILE A 76 -14.97 -4.22 5.13
CA ILE A 76 -16.09 -4.07 4.18
C ILE A 76 -15.62 -4.42 2.75
N LEU A 77 -14.49 -3.84 2.31
CA LEU A 77 -13.91 -4.12 0.99
C LEU A 77 -13.60 -5.62 0.83
N ILE A 78 -12.90 -6.23 1.79
CA ILE A 78 -12.54 -7.65 1.81
C ILE A 78 -13.80 -8.53 1.74
N SER A 79 -14.81 -8.23 2.56
CA SER A 79 -16.06 -8.99 2.59
C SER A 79 -16.76 -8.97 1.23
N LYS A 80 -16.77 -7.83 0.54
CA LYS A 80 -17.30 -7.71 -0.82
C LYS A 80 -16.43 -8.48 -1.83
N MET A 81 -15.12 -8.30 -1.78
CA MET A 81 -14.19 -8.97 -2.71
C MET A 81 -14.28 -10.50 -2.62
N ARG A 82 -14.60 -11.06 -1.46
CA ARG A 82 -14.85 -12.50 -1.28
C ARG A 82 -16.08 -13.03 -2.05
N THR A 83 -17.02 -12.17 -2.40
CA THR A 83 -18.26 -12.56 -3.11
C THR A 83 -18.13 -12.55 -4.63
N TYR A 84 -17.06 -12.01 -5.18
CA TYR A 84 -16.90 -11.87 -6.62
C TYR A 84 -16.44 -13.18 -7.29
N ASP A 85 -17.02 -13.48 -8.41
CA ASP A 85 -16.56 -14.57 -9.28
C ASP A 85 -15.55 -14.05 -10.30
N TYR A 86 -14.30 -14.07 -9.90
CA TYR A 86 -13.19 -13.55 -10.71
C TYR A 86 -12.97 -14.29 -12.04
N SER A 87 -13.53 -15.50 -12.20
CA SER A 87 -13.41 -16.27 -13.46
C SER A 87 -14.14 -15.61 -14.64
N LYS A 88 -15.00 -14.63 -14.38
CA LYS A 88 -15.75 -13.87 -15.39
C LYS A 88 -14.98 -12.69 -15.96
N TYR A 89 -13.81 -12.37 -15.38
CA TYR A 89 -13.09 -11.13 -15.67
C TYR A 89 -11.67 -11.40 -16.17
N ASP A 90 -11.22 -10.57 -17.10
CA ASP A 90 -9.83 -10.54 -17.56
C ASP A 90 -8.93 -9.72 -16.62
N GLY A 91 -9.51 -8.90 -15.78
CA GLY A 91 -8.81 -8.11 -14.76
C GLY A 91 -9.76 -7.32 -13.88
N VAL A 92 -9.19 -6.71 -12.83
CA VAL A 92 -9.89 -5.85 -11.88
C VAL A 92 -9.22 -4.49 -11.84
N ILE A 93 -9.99 -3.40 -11.82
CA ILE A 93 -9.51 -2.05 -11.56
C ILE A 93 -10.22 -1.51 -10.32
N ILE A 94 -9.45 -1.09 -9.32
CA ILE A 94 -9.94 -0.50 -8.08
C ILE A 94 -9.66 1.00 -8.13
N LEU A 95 -10.71 1.83 -8.24
CA LEU A 95 -10.58 3.28 -8.15
C LEU A 95 -10.42 3.67 -6.68
N HIS A 96 -9.28 4.27 -6.35
CA HIS A 96 -8.87 4.52 -4.97
C HIS A 96 -8.23 5.91 -4.83
N GLY A 97 -8.29 6.49 -3.65
CA GLY A 97 -7.62 7.77 -3.38
C GLY A 97 -6.12 7.62 -3.12
N THR A 98 -5.37 8.69 -3.30
CA THR A 98 -3.90 8.72 -3.22
C THR A 98 -3.35 8.53 -1.80
N ASP A 99 -4.05 9.05 -0.76
CA ASP A 99 -3.50 9.13 0.60
C ASP A 99 -3.24 7.78 1.27
N THR A 100 -3.96 6.72 0.87
CA THR A 100 -3.78 5.38 1.44
C THR A 100 -3.64 4.30 0.38
N LEU A 101 -3.30 4.70 -0.86
CA LEU A 101 -3.13 3.80 -2.00
C LEU A 101 -2.10 2.70 -1.70
N ALA A 102 -0.92 3.08 -1.20
CA ALA A 102 0.16 2.15 -0.93
C ALA A 102 -0.21 1.12 0.15
N TYR A 103 -0.94 1.55 1.18
CA TYR A 103 -1.41 0.63 2.24
C TYR A 103 -2.46 -0.36 1.73
N THR A 104 -3.44 0.11 0.95
CA THR A 104 -4.45 -0.79 0.36
C THR A 104 -3.82 -1.70 -0.68
N GLY A 105 -2.85 -1.20 -1.45
CA GLY A 105 -2.08 -1.99 -2.40
C GLY A 105 -1.28 -3.10 -1.73
N ALA A 106 -0.57 -2.78 -0.64
CA ALA A 106 0.14 -3.74 0.19
C ALA A 106 -0.79 -4.83 0.77
N LEU A 107 -1.97 -4.42 1.27
CA LEU A 107 -2.98 -5.34 1.79
C LEU A 107 -3.43 -6.33 0.72
N LEU A 108 -3.81 -5.83 -0.44
CA LEU A 108 -4.28 -6.68 -1.53
C LEU A 108 -3.17 -7.58 -2.09
N SER A 109 -1.91 -7.12 -2.08
CA SER A 109 -0.77 -7.94 -2.48
C SER A 109 -0.60 -9.18 -1.61
N ILE A 110 -0.87 -9.09 -0.31
CA ILE A 110 -0.87 -10.24 0.60
C ILE A 110 -2.14 -11.08 0.42
N LEU A 111 -3.32 -10.44 0.45
CA LEU A 111 -4.58 -11.16 0.46
C LEU A 111 -4.88 -11.89 -0.85
N MET A 112 -4.45 -11.33 -1.98
CA MET A 112 -4.69 -11.88 -3.31
C MET A 112 -3.44 -12.50 -3.95
N ALA A 113 -2.42 -12.82 -3.15
CA ALA A 113 -1.29 -13.62 -3.61
C ALA A 113 -1.81 -14.91 -4.28
N GLY A 114 -1.27 -15.25 -5.45
CA GLY A 114 -1.78 -16.36 -6.25
C GLY A 114 -3.02 -16.04 -7.09
N THR A 115 -3.38 -14.75 -7.24
CA THR A 115 -4.44 -14.33 -8.17
C THR A 115 -4.17 -14.83 -9.58
N ARG A 116 -5.23 -15.14 -10.32
CA ARG A 116 -5.14 -15.60 -11.73
C ARG A 116 -5.43 -14.51 -12.74
N ILE A 117 -5.77 -13.32 -12.28
CA ILE A 117 -6.04 -12.15 -13.12
C ILE A 117 -5.31 -10.93 -12.54
N PRO A 118 -4.88 -9.96 -13.37
CA PRO A 118 -4.27 -8.74 -12.88
C PRO A 118 -5.28 -7.86 -12.14
N VAL A 119 -4.84 -7.24 -11.05
CA VAL A 119 -5.60 -6.29 -10.26
C VAL A 119 -4.85 -4.98 -10.22
N PHE A 120 -5.49 -3.89 -10.64
CA PHE A 120 -4.91 -2.56 -10.67
C PHE A 120 -5.55 -1.63 -9.66
N LEU A 121 -4.74 -0.95 -8.85
CA LEU A 121 -5.18 0.22 -8.12
C LEU A 121 -4.91 1.45 -9.01
N VAL A 122 -5.95 2.24 -9.22
CA VAL A 122 -5.90 3.45 -10.06
C VAL A 122 -6.36 4.65 -9.25
N SER A 123 -5.57 5.70 -9.27
CA SER A 123 -5.79 6.93 -8.50
C SER A 123 -5.60 8.17 -9.37
N SER A 124 -5.86 9.35 -8.80
CA SER A 124 -5.69 10.64 -9.47
C SER A 124 -5.35 11.75 -8.48
N GLN A 125 -4.46 12.68 -8.87
CA GLN A 125 -4.17 13.87 -8.07
C GLN A 125 -5.29 14.92 -8.14
N LEU A 126 -6.07 14.95 -9.24
CA LEU A 126 -7.18 15.87 -9.47
C LEU A 126 -8.47 15.11 -9.79
N PRO A 127 -9.65 15.73 -9.58
CA PRO A 127 -10.93 15.13 -9.94
C PRO A 127 -11.02 14.76 -11.44
N PRO A 128 -11.86 13.79 -11.81
CA PRO A 128 -11.90 13.27 -13.18
C PRO A 128 -12.45 14.27 -14.21
N ASP A 129 -13.10 15.34 -13.79
CA ASP A 129 -13.58 16.43 -14.65
C ASP A 129 -12.53 17.53 -14.90
N ASP A 130 -11.42 17.51 -14.17
CA ASP A 130 -10.28 18.39 -14.44
C ASP A 130 -9.49 17.89 -15.66
N ASP A 131 -9.08 18.80 -16.55
CA ASP A 131 -8.34 18.46 -17.77
C ASP A 131 -6.88 18.09 -17.49
N GLU A 132 -6.30 18.58 -16.37
CA GLU A 132 -4.95 18.26 -15.92
C GLU A 132 -4.89 16.91 -15.15
N ALA A 133 -6.04 16.31 -14.82
CA ALA A 133 -6.10 15.07 -14.04
C ALA A 133 -5.35 13.93 -14.72
N ASN A 134 -4.45 13.29 -13.97
CA ASN A 134 -3.76 12.10 -14.46
C ASN A 134 -4.60 10.82 -14.40
N GLY A 135 -5.70 10.82 -13.62
CA GLY A 135 -6.54 9.64 -13.39
C GLY A 135 -7.10 9.01 -14.66
N ASN A 136 -7.48 9.83 -15.65
CA ASN A 136 -7.98 9.34 -16.93
C ASN A 136 -6.90 8.59 -17.73
N ALA A 137 -5.65 9.09 -17.70
CA ALA A 137 -4.50 8.42 -18.31
C ALA A 137 -4.12 7.15 -17.55
N ASN A 138 -4.17 7.19 -16.21
CA ASN A 138 -3.91 6.04 -15.36
C ASN A 138 -4.93 4.91 -15.61
N PHE A 139 -6.22 5.25 -15.70
CA PHE A 139 -7.28 4.29 -16.02
C PHE A 139 -7.10 3.68 -17.40
N LYS A 140 -6.84 4.49 -18.43
CA LYS A 140 -6.54 4.01 -19.77
C LYS A 140 -5.38 3.02 -19.77
N ALA A 141 -4.27 3.35 -19.10
CA ALA A 141 -3.09 2.49 -19.03
C ALA A 141 -3.40 1.16 -18.33
N ALA A 142 -4.17 1.16 -17.25
CA ALA A 142 -4.61 -0.07 -16.57
C ALA A 142 -5.42 -0.98 -17.50
N VAL A 143 -6.41 -0.42 -18.21
CA VAL A 143 -7.21 -1.17 -19.21
C VAL A 143 -6.33 -1.77 -20.30
N GLU A 144 -5.42 -0.98 -20.86
CA GLU A 144 -4.53 -1.43 -21.94
C GLU A 144 -3.56 -2.53 -21.47
N LEU A 145 -3.01 -2.42 -20.26
CA LEU A 145 -2.16 -3.44 -19.66
C LEU A 145 -2.91 -4.76 -19.47
N ILE A 146 -4.14 -4.72 -18.97
CA ILE A 146 -5.00 -5.91 -18.82
C ILE A 146 -5.24 -6.56 -20.17
N VAL A 147 -5.70 -5.79 -21.16
CA VAL A 147 -6.03 -6.33 -22.49
C VAL A 147 -4.81 -6.82 -23.26
N ASN A 148 -3.64 -6.21 -23.01
CA ASN A 148 -2.36 -6.67 -23.57
C ASN A 148 -1.80 -7.91 -22.86
N GLY A 149 -2.47 -8.45 -21.84
CA GLY A 149 -2.13 -9.72 -21.21
C GLY A 149 -0.95 -9.62 -20.24
N ILE A 150 -0.93 -8.59 -19.40
CA ILE A 150 0.01 -8.50 -18.28
C ILE A 150 -0.14 -9.72 -17.36
N GLU A 151 0.98 -10.21 -16.81
CA GLU A 151 0.94 -11.33 -15.87
C GLU A 151 0.09 -10.99 -14.62
N PRO A 152 -0.66 -11.97 -14.08
CA PRO A 152 -1.50 -11.76 -12.91
C PRO A 152 -0.69 -11.33 -11.68
N ASN A 153 -0.99 -10.18 -11.13
CA ASN A 153 -0.42 -9.65 -9.87
C ASN A 153 -1.24 -8.43 -9.43
N ILE A 154 -0.81 -7.77 -8.36
CA ILE A 154 -1.43 -6.55 -7.84
C ILE A 154 -0.53 -5.36 -8.20
N TYR A 155 -1.06 -4.47 -9.01
CA TYR A 155 -0.34 -3.33 -9.57
C TYR A 155 -0.98 -2.00 -9.19
N ALA A 156 -0.17 -0.95 -9.20
CA ALA A 156 -0.63 0.41 -9.37
C ALA A 156 -0.03 0.98 -10.66
N VAL A 157 -0.80 1.76 -11.38
CA VAL A 157 -0.31 2.51 -12.54
C VAL A 157 -0.57 3.98 -12.31
N TYR A 158 0.49 4.78 -12.49
CA TYR A 158 0.43 6.19 -12.16
C TYR A 158 1.32 7.04 -13.07
N ARG A 159 0.75 8.14 -13.60
CA ARG A 159 1.47 9.14 -14.38
C ARG A 159 2.09 10.16 -13.44
N ASN A 160 3.39 10.07 -13.27
CA ASN A 160 4.18 11.05 -12.55
C ASN A 160 4.46 12.28 -13.40
N THR A 161 4.60 13.44 -12.76
CA THR A 161 5.15 14.66 -13.36
C THR A 161 6.54 14.89 -12.78
N GLU A 162 7.55 14.79 -13.62
CA GLU A 162 8.95 14.96 -13.24
C GLU A 162 9.44 16.31 -13.75
N THR A 163 10.10 17.06 -12.88
CA THR A 163 10.69 18.37 -13.22
C THR A 163 12.20 18.26 -13.23
N ASP A 164 12.80 18.58 -14.35
CA ASP A 164 14.24 18.68 -14.49
C ASP A 164 14.66 20.05 -15.06
N GLY A 165 15.95 20.26 -15.33
CA GLY A 165 16.44 21.51 -15.89
C GLY A 165 15.92 21.88 -17.28
N SER A 166 15.19 20.99 -17.96
CA SER A 166 14.59 21.19 -19.27
C SER A 166 13.07 21.51 -19.21
N GLY A 167 12.43 21.30 -18.03
CA GLY A 167 11.00 21.54 -17.83
C GLY A 167 10.29 20.36 -17.16
N GLU A 168 8.97 20.31 -17.31
CA GLU A 168 8.13 19.24 -16.80
C GLU A 168 7.94 18.15 -17.87
N THR A 169 8.12 16.89 -17.45
CA THR A 169 7.88 15.70 -18.28
C THR A 169 6.92 14.76 -17.56
N GLN A 170 5.89 14.31 -18.25
CA GLN A 170 4.92 13.35 -17.73
C GLN A 170 5.28 11.96 -18.20
N ARG A 171 5.47 11.03 -17.24
CA ARG A 171 5.81 9.63 -17.50
C ARG A 171 4.85 8.70 -16.77
N MET A 172 4.41 7.65 -17.46
CA MET A 172 3.56 6.62 -16.89
C MET A 172 4.43 5.53 -16.28
N TYR A 173 4.21 5.23 -15.01
CA TYR A 173 4.89 4.14 -14.31
C TYR A 173 3.92 3.07 -13.85
N ILE A 174 4.40 1.83 -13.90
CA ILE A 174 3.75 0.70 -13.25
C ILE A 174 4.57 0.30 -12.02
N HIS A 175 3.86 -0.03 -10.96
CA HIS A 175 4.41 -0.45 -9.67
C HIS A 175 3.78 -1.78 -9.26
N TYR A 176 4.58 -2.67 -8.69
CA TYR A 176 4.03 -3.75 -7.87
C TYR A 176 3.53 -3.14 -6.56
N CYS A 177 2.28 -3.41 -6.20
CA CYS A 177 1.72 -2.84 -4.97
C CYS A 177 2.39 -3.36 -3.69
N SER A 178 3.05 -4.52 -3.77
CA SER A 178 3.91 -5.04 -2.70
C SER A 178 5.12 -4.14 -2.38
N HIS A 179 5.53 -3.28 -3.32
CA HIS A 179 6.70 -2.41 -3.22
C HIS A 179 6.36 -0.91 -3.21
N LEU A 180 5.08 -0.57 -3.38
CA LEU A 180 4.65 0.81 -3.53
C LEU A 180 4.91 1.60 -2.24
N LEU A 181 5.59 2.72 -2.37
CA LEU A 181 5.79 3.68 -1.28
C LEU A 181 4.64 4.67 -1.22
N GLN A 182 4.29 5.10 -0.03
CA GLN A 182 3.34 6.19 0.16
C GLN A 182 3.87 7.47 -0.50
N CYS A 183 2.98 8.20 -1.17
CA CYS A 183 3.32 9.49 -1.76
C CYS A 183 3.90 10.43 -0.70
N ALA A 184 5.05 11.01 -1.00
CA ALA A 184 5.70 11.93 -0.06
C ALA A 184 4.91 13.24 0.06
N ASN A 185 4.92 13.85 1.25
CA ASN A 185 4.29 15.16 1.47
C ASN A 185 4.77 16.19 0.43
N ARG A 186 3.83 16.92 -0.16
CA ARG A 186 4.07 17.91 -1.21
C ARG A 186 4.61 17.31 -2.53
N SER A 187 4.43 16.01 -2.74
CA SER A 187 4.67 15.33 -4.00
C SER A 187 3.35 14.85 -4.57
N GLU A 188 3.24 14.86 -5.89
CA GLU A 188 2.11 14.28 -6.62
C GLU A 188 2.52 12.95 -7.29
N ASN A 189 3.73 12.45 -6.99
CA ASN A 189 4.33 11.30 -7.64
C ASN A 189 4.37 10.09 -6.72
N PHE A 190 4.20 8.91 -7.30
CA PHE A 190 4.42 7.65 -6.62
C PHE A 190 5.73 7.01 -7.07
N TYR A 191 6.36 6.30 -6.13
CA TYR A 191 7.62 5.61 -6.34
C TYR A 191 7.56 4.19 -5.78
N SER A 192 8.30 3.29 -6.41
CA SER A 192 8.69 2.00 -5.88
C SER A 192 10.09 1.64 -6.37
N PRO A 193 10.87 0.84 -5.63
CA PRO A 193 12.25 0.51 -6.02
C PRO A 193 12.39 -0.13 -7.40
N ASP A 194 11.36 -0.82 -7.88
CA ASP A 194 11.33 -1.56 -9.13
C ASP A 194 10.26 -1.05 -10.11
N MET A 195 9.82 0.21 -9.96
CA MET A 195 8.89 0.81 -10.91
C MET A 195 9.47 0.78 -12.33
N ALA A 196 8.61 0.53 -13.30
CA ALA A 196 8.97 0.53 -14.71
C ALA A 196 8.16 1.55 -15.48
N GLU A 197 8.81 2.29 -16.39
CA GLU A 197 8.12 3.18 -17.31
C GLU A 197 7.34 2.37 -18.36
N VAL A 198 6.09 2.76 -18.61
CA VAL A 198 5.25 2.19 -19.66
C VAL A 198 4.80 3.29 -20.62
N SER A 199 4.62 2.93 -21.88
CA SER A 199 4.14 3.89 -22.88
C SER A 199 2.73 4.38 -22.54
N GLN A 200 2.52 5.68 -22.66
CA GLN A 200 1.19 6.28 -22.51
C GLN A 200 0.29 6.03 -23.73
N GLU A 201 0.87 5.73 -24.89
CA GLU A 201 0.13 5.50 -26.14
C GLU A 201 -0.35 4.05 -26.26
N ASN A 202 0.53 3.10 -25.90
CA ASN A 202 0.24 1.66 -25.95
C ASN A 202 0.89 1.00 -24.75
N ALA A 203 0.19 0.97 -23.60
CA ALA A 203 0.73 0.38 -22.40
C ALA A 203 0.98 -1.11 -22.60
N VAL A 204 2.25 -1.48 -22.58
CA VAL A 204 2.71 -2.87 -22.69
C VAL A 204 3.78 -3.10 -21.63
N PHE A 205 3.54 -4.06 -20.78
CA PHE A 205 4.47 -4.52 -19.76
C PHE A 205 4.14 -5.98 -19.42
N LYS A 206 5.14 -6.85 -19.37
CA LYS A 206 4.87 -8.26 -19.11
C LYS A 206 4.54 -8.53 -17.65
N GLY A 207 5.26 -7.91 -16.74
CA GLY A 207 5.13 -8.13 -15.29
C GLY A 207 5.71 -9.49 -14.86
N LYS A 208 5.45 -9.79 -13.59
CA LYS A 208 5.70 -11.10 -12.97
C LYS A 208 4.38 -11.61 -12.40
N SER A 209 4.13 -12.89 -12.53
CA SER A 209 3.01 -13.54 -11.84
C SER A 209 3.17 -13.44 -10.33
N SER A 210 2.09 -13.23 -9.61
CA SER A 210 2.07 -13.41 -8.16
C SER A 210 2.31 -14.89 -7.83
N GLY A 211 3.03 -15.17 -6.73
CA GLY A 211 3.45 -16.53 -6.35
C GLY A 211 2.31 -17.56 -6.28
N GLU A 212 2.65 -18.84 -6.14
CA GLU A 212 1.69 -19.96 -6.15
C GLU A 212 0.88 -20.12 -4.84
N GLU A 213 0.95 -19.19 -3.90
CA GLU A 213 0.30 -19.33 -2.61
C GLU A 213 -1.24 -19.20 -2.68
N LYS A 214 -1.92 -19.83 -1.71
CA LYS A 214 -3.36 -19.71 -1.55
C LYS A 214 -3.72 -18.27 -1.19
N MET A 215 -4.72 -17.73 -1.87
CA MET A 215 -5.26 -16.40 -1.57
C MET A 215 -5.74 -16.32 -0.13
N TYR A 216 -5.06 -15.54 0.71
CA TYR A 216 -5.50 -15.25 2.08
C TYR A 216 -6.85 -14.55 2.14
N LEU A 217 -7.29 -13.96 1.03
CA LEU A 217 -8.59 -13.32 0.90
C LEU A 217 -9.74 -14.18 1.44
N TYR A 218 -9.68 -15.51 1.27
CA TYR A 218 -10.74 -16.43 1.65
C TYR A 218 -10.56 -17.05 3.05
N HIS A 219 -9.52 -16.65 3.79
CA HIS A 219 -9.38 -17.04 5.18
C HIS A 219 -10.39 -16.28 6.05
N ASP A 220 -10.81 -16.90 7.15
CA ASP A 220 -11.67 -16.25 8.13
C ASP A 220 -10.82 -15.41 9.07
N PHE A 221 -10.91 -14.10 8.95
CA PHE A 221 -10.24 -13.13 9.82
C PHE A 221 -10.94 -11.76 9.71
N GLU A 222 -10.70 -10.93 10.70
CA GLU A 222 -11.08 -9.52 10.75
C GLU A 222 -9.85 -8.66 11.08
N LEU A 223 -9.62 -7.63 10.30
CA LEU A 223 -8.56 -6.66 10.56
C LEU A 223 -8.96 -5.75 11.72
N LEU A 224 -8.10 -5.65 12.71
CA LEU A 224 -8.25 -4.78 13.87
C LEU A 224 -7.11 -3.77 13.92
N SER A 225 -7.33 -2.60 14.50
CA SER A 225 -6.28 -1.59 14.74
C SER A 225 -5.38 -2.01 15.91
N CYS A 226 -4.61 -3.08 15.74
CA CYS A 226 -3.81 -3.71 16.78
C CYS A 226 -2.30 -3.55 16.60
N VAL A 227 -1.84 -2.89 15.54
CA VAL A 227 -0.43 -2.56 15.31
C VAL A 227 -0.20 -1.08 15.59
N LEU A 228 0.65 -0.77 16.55
CA LEU A 228 1.07 0.60 16.85
C LEU A 228 2.31 0.94 16.03
N ARG A 229 2.17 1.89 15.09
CA ARG A 229 3.31 2.43 14.32
C ARG A 229 3.83 3.70 14.97
N ILE A 230 5.13 3.74 15.24
CA ILE A 230 5.82 4.88 15.87
C ILE A 230 6.92 5.36 14.93
N ILE A 231 6.88 6.64 14.57
CA ILE A 231 7.94 7.29 13.78
C ILE A 231 8.80 8.11 14.73
N PRO A 232 10.15 7.94 14.74
CA PRO A 232 11.04 8.65 15.66
C PRO A 232 11.11 10.15 15.31
N TYR A 233 11.14 10.99 16.32
CA TYR A 233 11.36 12.42 16.21
C TYR A 233 12.10 12.97 17.44
N VAL A 234 12.68 14.15 17.32
CA VAL A 234 13.37 14.80 18.45
C VAL A 234 12.35 15.19 19.53
N GLY A 235 12.56 14.70 20.76
CA GLY A 235 11.64 14.92 21.87
C GLY A 235 10.57 13.85 22.03
N ILE A 236 10.66 12.72 21.31
CA ILE A 236 9.75 11.60 21.51
C ILE A 236 9.77 11.14 22.97
N ASP A 237 8.59 10.88 23.52
CA ASP A 237 8.41 10.30 24.84
C ASP A 237 7.50 9.08 24.76
N TYR A 238 8.04 7.93 25.09
CA TYR A 238 7.33 6.66 24.93
C TYR A 238 6.25 6.42 25.97
N GLU A 239 6.18 7.20 27.05
CA GLU A 239 5.08 7.15 28.02
C GLU A 239 3.77 7.68 27.46
N HIS A 240 3.82 8.52 26.42
CA HIS A 240 2.63 9.03 25.76
C HIS A 240 1.89 7.96 24.92
N TYR A 241 2.46 6.79 24.70
CA TYR A 241 1.85 5.72 23.90
C TYR A 241 1.10 4.70 24.75
N CYS A 242 -0.18 4.51 24.46
CA CYS A 242 -1.02 3.50 25.12
C CYS A 242 -0.78 2.11 24.50
N MET A 243 -0.56 1.11 25.34
CA MET A 243 -0.35 -0.29 24.93
C MET A 243 -1.64 -1.13 24.90
N LYS A 244 -2.77 -0.54 25.30
CA LYS A 244 -4.04 -1.28 25.38
C LYS A 244 -4.51 -1.73 24.01
N GLY A 245 -4.66 -3.05 23.82
CA GLY A 245 -5.10 -3.65 22.56
C GLY A 245 -4.03 -3.73 21.47
N VAL A 246 -2.78 -3.33 21.78
CA VAL A 246 -1.65 -3.45 20.86
C VAL A 246 -1.12 -4.88 20.89
N LYS A 247 -1.02 -5.51 19.71
CA LYS A 247 -0.44 -6.86 19.52
C LYS A 247 0.97 -6.85 18.95
N ALA A 248 1.35 -5.79 18.25
CA ALA A 248 2.69 -5.57 17.73
C ALA A 248 3.01 -4.08 17.65
N ILE A 249 4.27 -3.72 17.83
CA ILE A 249 4.76 -2.35 17.58
C ILE A 249 5.70 -2.37 16.38
N LEU A 250 5.46 -1.46 15.45
CA LEU A 250 6.36 -1.15 14.35
C LEU A 250 7.00 0.21 14.60
N HIS A 251 8.27 0.22 14.96
CA HIS A 251 9.01 1.45 15.24
C HIS A 251 9.93 1.80 14.07
N GLY A 252 9.80 3.01 13.54
CA GLY A 252 10.69 3.55 12.53
C GLY A 252 12.11 3.76 13.05
N THR A 253 13.04 3.86 12.12
CA THR A 253 14.41 4.31 12.40
C THR A 253 14.71 5.60 11.65
N TYR A 254 15.73 6.33 12.07
CA TYR A 254 16.29 7.37 11.22
C TYR A 254 16.97 6.75 9.99
N HIS A 255 17.32 7.57 9.00
CA HIS A 255 17.88 7.11 7.71
C HIS A 255 19.12 6.19 7.85
N SER A 256 19.86 6.29 8.95
CA SER A 256 21.01 5.43 9.27
C SER A 256 20.63 4.18 10.08
N SER A 257 19.36 3.80 10.11
CA SER A 257 18.84 2.68 10.89
C SER A 257 19.08 2.81 12.40
N THR A 258 19.10 4.03 12.90
CA THR A 258 19.38 4.37 14.30
C THR A 258 18.15 4.95 14.99
N MET A 259 18.14 4.92 16.31
CA MET A 259 17.13 5.53 17.18
C MET A 259 17.74 5.96 18.51
N ALA A 260 17.01 6.72 19.31
CA ALA A 260 17.46 7.17 20.63
C ALA A 260 17.48 5.98 21.62
N VAL A 261 18.66 5.43 21.89
CA VAL A 261 18.86 4.32 22.84
C VAL A 261 19.40 4.83 24.16
N THR A 262 20.35 5.75 24.13
CA THR A 262 21.01 6.31 25.30
C THR A 262 21.06 7.83 25.20
N PRO A 263 19.92 8.54 25.36
CA PRO A 263 19.86 10.01 25.22
C PRO A 263 20.76 10.73 26.23
N TYR A 264 21.11 10.05 27.34
CA TYR A 264 22.00 10.55 28.40
C TYR A 264 23.15 9.56 28.58
N LYS A 265 24.09 9.55 27.64
CA LYS A 265 25.19 8.58 27.52
C LYS A 265 26.03 8.42 28.80
N ASP A 266 26.29 9.53 29.50
CA ASP A 266 27.15 9.58 30.68
C ASP A 266 26.42 9.38 32.00
N ASP A 267 25.14 9.07 31.97
CA ASP A 267 24.30 8.84 33.14
C ASP A 267 23.52 7.51 33.04
N GLU A 268 24.10 6.44 33.58
CA GLU A 268 23.47 5.10 33.54
C GLU A 268 22.11 5.08 34.25
N SER A 269 21.89 5.96 35.24
CA SER A 269 20.59 6.06 35.94
C SER A 269 19.45 6.49 35.01
N LYS A 270 19.78 7.15 33.89
CA LYS A 270 18.83 7.64 32.87
C LYS A 270 18.76 6.76 31.64
N ARG A 271 19.35 5.57 31.66
CA ARG A 271 19.34 4.62 30.52
C ARG A 271 17.94 4.22 30.08
N TYR A 272 16.99 4.16 31.01
CA TYR A 272 15.60 3.81 30.76
C TYR A 272 14.68 5.04 30.91
N THR A 273 15.14 6.22 30.58
CA THR A 273 14.25 7.39 30.51
C THR A 273 13.16 7.14 29.47
N SER A 274 12.01 7.77 29.64
CA SER A 274 10.87 7.69 28.71
C SER A 274 11.22 8.06 27.26
N GLN A 275 12.31 8.79 27.04
CA GLN A 275 12.83 9.17 25.72
C GLN A 275 13.74 8.13 25.06
N ALA A 276 14.11 7.07 25.75
CA ALA A 276 14.92 5.97 25.21
C ALA A 276 14.04 4.83 24.73
N ILE A 277 14.28 4.31 23.51
CA ILE A 277 13.54 3.14 22.99
C ILE A 277 13.64 1.92 23.91
N LEU A 278 14.67 1.85 24.75
CA LEU A 278 14.81 0.80 25.77
C LEU A 278 13.66 0.83 26.79
N SER A 279 13.10 2.02 27.08
CA SER A 279 11.94 2.13 27.96
C SER A 279 10.68 1.57 27.29
N LEU A 280 10.52 1.83 25.99
CA LEU A 280 9.45 1.20 25.20
C LEU A 280 9.58 -0.32 25.19
N LYS A 281 10.79 -0.83 24.89
CA LYS A 281 11.04 -2.28 24.88
C LYS A 281 10.73 -2.94 26.22
N LYS A 282 11.16 -2.31 27.35
CA LYS A 282 10.82 -2.77 28.67
C LYS A 282 9.32 -2.86 28.90
N ARG A 283 8.56 -1.83 28.53
CA ARG A 283 7.10 -1.82 28.64
C ARG A 283 6.45 -2.89 27.77
N CYS A 284 7.01 -3.16 26.58
CA CYS A 284 6.56 -4.26 25.72
C CYS A 284 6.74 -5.62 26.39
N ASP A 285 7.88 -5.83 27.07
CA ASP A 285 8.20 -7.09 27.74
C ASP A 285 7.36 -7.33 29.02
N GLU A 286 6.90 -6.25 29.66
CA GLU A 286 6.03 -6.26 30.85
C GLU A 286 4.55 -6.49 30.51
N CYS A 287 4.16 -6.49 29.23
CA CYS A 287 2.81 -6.85 28.80
C CYS A 287 2.58 -8.38 28.84
N GLU A 288 1.33 -8.79 29.00
CA GLU A 288 0.93 -10.21 28.95
C GLU A 288 -0.16 -10.41 27.86
N PRO A 289 0.16 -11.11 26.74
CA PRO A 289 1.51 -11.59 26.37
C PRO A 289 2.46 -10.43 26.02
N PRO A 290 3.78 -10.66 26.02
CA PRO A 290 4.75 -9.64 25.61
C PRO A 290 4.51 -9.17 24.18
N ILE A 291 4.59 -7.84 23.96
CA ILE A 291 4.35 -7.23 22.66
C ILE A 291 5.67 -7.23 21.85
N PRO A 292 5.72 -7.85 20.67
CA PRO A 292 6.92 -7.82 19.83
C PRO A 292 7.16 -6.40 19.28
N LEU A 293 8.42 -5.96 19.35
CA LEU A 293 8.89 -4.68 18.83
C LEU A 293 9.66 -4.90 17.53
N PHE A 294 9.05 -4.55 16.41
CA PHE A 294 9.67 -4.58 15.09
C PHE A 294 10.28 -3.22 14.75
N LEU A 295 11.42 -3.24 14.05
CA LEU A 295 12.10 -2.04 13.56
C LEU A 295 12.02 -2.01 12.04
N GLU A 296 11.39 -0.96 11.46
CA GLU A 296 11.36 -0.75 10.02
C GLU A 296 12.57 0.05 9.54
N HIS A 297 12.88 -0.03 8.25
CA HIS A 297 14.00 0.67 7.60
C HIS A 297 15.39 0.33 8.18
N CYS A 298 15.54 -0.87 8.69
CA CYS A 298 16.85 -1.34 9.14
C CYS A 298 17.69 -1.80 7.95
N HIS A 299 18.86 -1.20 7.74
CA HIS A 299 19.88 -1.74 6.84
C HIS A 299 20.72 -2.80 7.56
N ARG A 300 21.21 -3.80 6.85
CA ARG A 300 22.06 -4.85 7.45
C ARG A 300 23.34 -4.28 8.06
N ASP A 301 23.90 -3.23 7.43
CA ASP A 301 25.08 -2.50 7.96
C ASP A 301 24.79 -1.68 9.22
N ALA A 302 23.51 -1.57 9.61
CA ALA A 302 23.12 -0.85 10.82
C ALA A 302 23.71 -1.41 12.11
N TYR A 303 24.13 -2.66 12.12
CA TYR A 303 24.90 -3.25 13.23
C TYR A 303 26.20 -2.50 13.56
N ASN A 304 26.72 -1.73 12.64
CA ASN A 304 27.90 -0.89 12.86
C ASN A 304 27.65 0.27 13.84
N TYR A 305 26.38 0.63 14.07
CA TYR A 305 26.01 1.63 15.05
C TYR A 305 25.75 1.01 16.43
N ILE A 306 26.39 1.56 17.46
CA ILE A 306 26.26 1.07 18.86
C ILE A 306 24.78 1.07 19.29
N SER A 307 24.03 2.12 18.96
CA SER A 307 22.61 2.25 19.31
C SER A 307 21.77 1.10 18.74
N THR A 308 21.94 0.80 17.47
CA THR A 308 21.21 -0.30 16.80
C THR A 308 21.62 -1.65 17.40
N GLY A 309 22.92 -1.88 17.61
CA GLY A 309 23.41 -3.09 18.25
C GLY A 309 22.85 -3.31 19.65
N ILE A 310 22.61 -2.24 20.43
CA ILE A 310 22.04 -2.34 21.78
C ILE A 310 20.58 -2.81 21.71
N ILE A 311 19.73 -2.15 20.90
CA ILE A 311 18.30 -2.48 20.86
C ILE A 311 18.04 -3.87 20.26
N LEU A 312 18.83 -4.29 19.28
CA LEU A 312 18.73 -5.65 18.72
C LEU A 312 19.10 -6.72 19.75
N LYS A 313 20.16 -6.48 20.57
CA LYS A 313 20.51 -7.37 21.69
C LYS A 313 19.41 -7.44 22.76
N CYS A 314 18.59 -6.41 22.88
CA CYS A 314 17.43 -6.40 23.78
C CYS A 314 16.18 -7.10 23.16
N GLY A 315 16.31 -7.72 21.99
CA GLY A 315 15.26 -8.53 21.38
C GLY A 315 14.29 -7.74 20.47
N ALA A 316 14.62 -6.54 20.01
CA ALA A 316 13.88 -5.91 18.93
C ALA A 316 14.15 -6.65 17.61
N ILE A 317 13.14 -6.73 16.76
CA ILE A 317 13.12 -7.56 15.55
C ILE A 317 13.29 -6.64 14.34
N PRO A 318 14.43 -6.66 13.64
CA PRO A 318 14.64 -5.82 12.48
C PRO A 318 13.89 -6.35 11.25
N VAL A 319 13.32 -5.45 10.47
CA VAL A 319 12.76 -5.73 9.15
C VAL A 319 13.56 -4.95 8.12
N TRP A 320 14.32 -5.66 7.29
CA TRP A 320 15.20 -5.06 6.29
C TRP A 320 14.71 -5.23 4.85
N THR A 321 13.70 -6.03 4.65
CA THR A 321 13.36 -6.53 3.32
C THR A 321 12.19 -5.81 2.67
N MET A 322 11.32 -5.15 3.43
CA MET A 322 10.05 -4.61 2.96
C MET A 322 9.96 -3.09 3.09
N THR A 323 9.08 -2.48 2.32
CA THR A 323 8.68 -1.07 2.52
C THR A 323 7.93 -0.91 3.85
N SER A 324 7.84 0.31 4.37
CA SER A 324 7.13 0.59 5.62
C SER A 324 5.65 0.21 5.55
N GLU A 325 5.02 0.54 4.44
CA GLU A 325 3.61 0.28 4.19
C GLU A 325 3.35 -1.22 4.19
N MET A 326 4.18 -1.97 3.48
CA MET A 326 4.11 -3.43 3.43
C MET A 326 4.39 -4.05 4.80
N THR A 327 5.42 -3.57 5.51
CA THR A 327 5.75 -4.07 6.86
C THR A 327 4.59 -3.88 7.83
N TYR A 328 3.99 -2.68 7.85
CA TYR A 328 2.83 -2.38 8.69
C TYR A 328 1.64 -3.29 8.36
N VAL A 329 1.30 -3.39 7.09
CA VAL A 329 0.14 -4.17 6.63
C VAL A 329 0.34 -5.67 6.87
N LYS A 330 1.55 -6.18 6.63
CA LYS A 330 1.87 -7.59 6.88
C LYS A 330 1.76 -7.95 8.37
N LEU A 331 2.24 -7.07 9.27
CA LEU A 331 2.01 -7.22 10.71
C LEU A 331 0.51 -7.25 11.04
N LEU A 332 -0.26 -6.34 10.46
CA LEU A 332 -1.70 -6.25 10.69
C LEU A 332 -2.43 -7.53 10.25
N VAL A 333 -2.10 -8.05 9.07
CA VAL A 333 -2.65 -9.31 8.55
C VAL A 333 -2.21 -10.50 9.39
N GLY A 334 -0.93 -10.56 9.80
CA GLY A 334 -0.43 -11.62 10.67
C GLY A 334 -1.16 -11.67 12.02
N CYS A 335 -1.37 -10.52 12.65
CA CYS A 335 -2.15 -10.41 13.87
C CYS A 335 -3.63 -10.80 13.67
N ALA A 336 -4.22 -10.47 12.52
CA ALA A 336 -5.60 -10.84 12.19
C ALA A 336 -5.77 -12.34 11.93
N LEU A 337 -4.75 -13.00 11.39
CA LEU A 337 -4.68 -14.47 11.23
C LEU A 337 -4.41 -15.20 12.56
N GLY A 338 -4.21 -14.47 13.64
CA GLY A 338 -3.99 -15.03 14.98
C GLY A 338 -2.55 -15.36 15.29
N TYR A 339 -1.58 -14.96 14.46
CA TYR A 339 -0.17 -15.19 14.74
C TYR A 339 0.34 -14.28 15.87
N GLU A 340 1.08 -14.83 16.79
CA GLU A 340 1.68 -14.14 17.94
C GLU A 340 3.13 -14.62 18.16
N GLY A 341 3.96 -13.85 18.85
CA GLY A 341 5.32 -14.24 19.22
C GLY A 341 6.19 -14.69 18.03
N GLU A 342 6.71 -15.92 18.09
CA GLU A 342 7.55 -16.49 17.03
C GLU A 342 6.78 -16.77 15.74
N GLU A 343 5.51 -17.17 15.79
CA GLU A 343 4.70 -17.41 14.59
C GLU A 343 4.53 -16.11 13.78
N LEU A 344 4.30 -14.98 14.47
CA LEU A 344 4.21 -13.67 13.80
C LEU A 344 5.56 -13.29 13.17
N LYS A 345 6.67 -13.57 13.84
CA LYS A 345 8.01 -13.33 13.31
C LYS A 345 8.33 -14.21 12.10
N GLU A 346 7.96 -15.49 12.14
CA GLU A 346 8.09 -16.41 11.00
C GLU A 346 7.25 -15.93 9.81
N PHE A 347 6.00 -15.49 10.06
CA PHE A 347 5.15 -14.92 9.04
C PHE A 347 5.78 -13.68 8.40
N MET A 348 6.38 -12.79 9.19
CA MET A 348 7.07 -11.59 8.68
C MET A 348 8.29 -11.92 7.81
N ASN A 349 8.97 -13.02 8.09
CA ASN A 349 10.17 -13.49 7.38
C ASN A 349 9.85 -14.39 6.17
N ARG A 350 8.59 -14.78 5.96
CA ARG A 350 8.16 -15.58 4.82
C ARG A 350 7.68 -14.65 3.69
N GLU A 351 8.27 -14.78 2.52
CA GLU A 351 7.82 -14.05 1.33
C GLU A 351 6.48 -14.63 0.82
N ILE A 352 5.50 -13.76 0.54
CA ILE A 352 4.14 -14.14 0.12
C ILE A 352 3.89 -13.77 -1.34
N ASN A 353 4.21 -12.54 -1.73
CA ASN A 353 3.97 -12.02 -3.07
C ASN A 353 5.07 -11.07 -3.53
N ASP A 354 6.31 -11.57 -3.57
CA ASP A 354 7.49 -10.81 -4.01
C ASP A 354 7.67 -9.47 -3.27
N GLU A 355 7.24 -9.41 -1.98
CA GLU A 355 7.27 -8.16 -1.20
C GLU A 355 8.66 -7.82 -0.64
N PHE A 356 9.66 -8.68 -0.84
CA PHE A 356 11.02 -8.43 -0.39
C PHE A 356 11.77 -7.59 -1.42
N VAL A 357 11.84 -6.28 -1.18
CA VAL A 357 12.49 -5.30 -2.05
C VAL A 357 14.01 -5.43 -2.02
N TYR A 358 14.56 -5.66 -0.82
CA TYR A 358 15.98 -5.78 -0.61
C TYR A 358 16.33 -7.26 -0.43
N ARG A 359 16.91 -7.85 -1.48
CA ARG A 359 17.48 -9.21 -1.45
C ARG A 359 19.00 -9.08 -1.34
N ASP A 360 19.63 -10.04 -0.65
CA ASP A 360 21.11 -10.11 -0.57
C ASP A 360 21.75 -10.41 -1.89
#